data_08479cb837d06d22e24a37697a58773c
#
_entry.id   08479cb837d06d22e24a37697a58773c
#
_cell.length_a   1.000
_cell.length_b   1.000
_cell.length_c   1.000
_cell.angle_alpha   90.00
_cell.angle_beta   90.00
_cell.angle_gamma   90.00
#
_symmetry.space_group_name_H-M   'P 1'
#
loop_
_entity.id
_entity.type
_entity.pdbx_description
1 polymer ?
#
loop_
_entity_poly.entity_id
_entity_poly.type
_entity_poly.pdbx_seq_one_letter_code
_entity_poly.pdbx_strand_id
1 'polypeptide(L)'
;MKDKLKNLFIEYNFRKYDFYLLLLTIAIGVMGVLSVQSANSAYMERQRLGLVIGLVFMLVLSFLSYSFILKFYWAIYIVSVGMLILVRLFGDSGGGATRWFEFGGIRFQPSELVKILMILFYAQFIMKRSDSINTIKNLLICVILIAPVFVLIFKQPDLSTSIMIVVIFASVMFIGGLDLKLIALALITGIPAVIFAVSYVIRDNVDILDTYQKNRILAWLHPEQYADTEAYQTMNAITAIGSGQLSGKGLNNNVIASVKNGNYIAEAQTDMIFAVIGEETGFIGSCILLGVILLIVIECIRIAFNAKDLAGSIIAGGMGALIGFQTFINIGVVTGLLPNTGLPLPFISYGLTSLVSLMIGMGIVMNVRLQTPKL
;
A
#
# COMPACT_ATOMS: atom_id res chain seq x y z
N MET A 1 -17.83 28.45 -21.04
CA MET A 1 -16.66 28.26 -20.17
C MET A 1 -17.03 28.27 -18.69
N LYS A 2 -17.88 29.20 -18.22
CA LYS A 2 -18.38 29.24 -16.84
C LYS A 2 -19.18 27.97 -16.43
N ASP A 3 -20.01 27.41 -17.31
CA ASP A 3 -20.79 26.19 -17.02
C ASP A 3 -19.94 24.93 -17.01
N LYS A 4 -18.82 24.86 -17.75
CA LYS A 4 -17.85 23.78 -17.67
C LYS A 4 -17.05 23.83 -16.37
N LEU A 5 -16.76 25.01 -15.83
CA LEU A 5 -16.12 25.17 -14.52
C LEU A 5 -17.09 24.89 -13.37
N LYS A 6 -18.38 25.21 -13.54
CA LYS A 6 -19.44 24.91 -12.57
C LYS A 6 -19.64 23.40 -12.37
N ASN A 7 -19.43 22.60 -13.41
CA ASN A 7 -19.47 21.12 -13.35
C ASN A 7 -18.20 20.49 -12.73
N LEU A 8 -17.12 21.25 -12.56
CA LEU A 8 -15.92 20.82 -11.83
C LEU A 8 -16.10 20.92 -10.30
N PHE A 9 -16.89 21.91 -9.86
CA PHE A 9 -17.27 22.13 -8.47
C PHE A 9 -18.78 21.90 -8.36
N ILE A 10 -19.20 20.62 -8.35
CA ILE A 10 -20.57 20.25 -8.06
C ILE A 10 -20.94 20.86 -6.68
N GLU A 11 -22.22 21.16 -6.45
CA GLU A 11 -22.73 21.67 -5.17
C GLU A 11 -22.29 20.76 -4.01
N TYR A 12 -21.11 21.04 -3.47
CA TYR A 12 -20.56 20.30 -2.32
C TYR A 12 -21.36 20.66 -1.07
N ASN A 13 -21.87 19.66 -0.41
CA ASN A 13 -22.38 19.86 0.92
C ASN A 13 -21.22 19.82 1.92
N PHE A 14 -20.60 20.97 2.20
CA PHE A 14 -19.50 21.08 3.15
C PHE A 14 -19.80 20.50 4.55
N ARG A 15 -21.08 20.36 4.94
CA ARG A 15 -21.47 19.66 6.16
C ARG A 15 -21.18 18.15 6.11
N LYS A 16 -20.97 17.58 4.93
CA LYS A 16 -20.60 16.17 4.72
C LYS A 16 -19.10 15.96 4.58
N TYR A 17 -18.30 17.02 4.70
CA TYR A 17 -16.85 16.87 4.70
C TYR A 17 -16.41 16.00 5.85
N ASP A 18 -15.64 14.96 5.58
CA ASP A 18 -15.24 13.98 6.57
C ASP A 18 -14.03 14.46 7.38
N PHE A 19 -14.29 15.34 8.35
CA PHE A 19 -13.27 15.84 9.26
C PHE A 19 -12.68 14.73 10.14
N TYR A 20 -13.45 13.66 10.40
CA TYR A 20 -12.96 12.54 11.17
C TYR A 20 -11.84 11.80 10.42
N LEU A 21 -12.07 11.46 9.15
CA LEU A 21 -11.07 10.84 8.31
C LEU A 21 -9.85 11.75 8.11
N LEU A 22 -10.07 13.06 7.93
CA LEU A 22 -8.99 14.05 7.84
C LEU A 22 -8.10 14.02 9.09
N LEU A 23 -8.72 14.09 10.29
CA LEU A 23 -7.97 14.08 11.56
C LEU A 23 -7.22 12.77 11.77
N LEU A 24 -7.82 11.62 11.47
CA LEU A 24 -7.15 10.33 11.54
C LEU A 24 -5.94 10.27 10.60
N THR A 25 -6.08 10.77 9.37
CA THR A 25 -5.00 10.76 8.37
C THR A 25 -3.87 11.71 8.78
N ILE A 26 -4.18 12.86 9.36
CA ILE A 26 -3.17 13.77 9.93
C ILE A 26 -2.48 13.10 11.12
N ALA A 27 -3.25 12.52 12.05
CA ALA A 27 -2.70 11.88 13.24
C ALA A 27 -1.73 10.75 12.89
N ILE A 28 -2.11 9.86 11.97
CA ILE A 28 -1.23 8.76 11.55
C ILE A 28 0.01 9.27 10.82
N GLY A 29 -0.12 10.33 10.00
CA GLY A 29 1.03 10.95 9.33
C GLY A 29 2.01 11.59 10.31
N VAL A 30 1.51 12.26 11.37
CA VAL A 30 2.35 12.82 12.46
C VAL A 30 3.03 11.68 13.23
N MET A 31 2.30 10.61 13.57
CA MET A 31 2.90 9.42 14.19
C MET A 31 4.01 8.84 13.31
N GLY A 32 3.82 8.81 11.98
CA GLY A 32 4.85 8.38 11.02
C GLY A 32 6.10 9.26 11.06
N VAL A 33 5.95 10.59 11.08
CA VAL A 33 7.11 11.51 11.18
C VAL A 33 7.87 11.27 12.48
N LEU A 34 7.19 11.12 13.61
CA LEU A 34 7.81 10.85 14.92
C LEU A 34 8.52 9.50 14.94
N SER A 35 7.90 8.46 14.36
CA SER A 35 8.49 7.13 14.26
C SER A 35 9.74 7.11 13.37
N VAL A 36 9.71 7.80 12.23
CA VAL A 36 10.87 7.93 11.34
C VAL A 36 11.98 8.74 12.02
N GLN A 37 11.65 9.82 12.73
CA GLN A 37 12.61 10.58 13.51
C GLN A 37 13.31 9.71 14.54
N SER A 38 12.57 8.85 15.21
CA SER A 38 13.12 7.95 16.21
C SER A 38 13.98 6.85 15.59
N ALA A 39 13.55 6.27 14.48
CA ALA A 39 14.29 5.23 13.77
C ALA A 39 15.61 5.79 13.16
N ASN A 40 15.53 6.94 12.49
CA ASN A 40 16.68 7.62 11.90
C ASN A 40 16.37 9.11 11.65
N SER A 41 16.94 9.98 12.48
CA SER A 41 16.69 11.43 12.45
C SER A 41 17.07 12.11 11.13
N ALA A 42 18.00 11.54 10.35
CA ALA A 42 18.42 12.09 9.06
C ALA A 42 17.29 12.12 8.02
N TYR A 43 16.27 11.26 8.16
CA TYR A 43 15.12 11.17 7.25
C TYR A 43 13.89 11.97 7.70
N MET A 44 13.90 12.51 8.93
CA MET A 44 12.76 13.24 9.50
C MET A 44 12.29 14.39 8.61
N GLU A 45 13.22 15.26 8.17
CA GLU A 45 12.89 16.44 7.37
C GLU A 45 12.23 16.06 6.03
N ARG A 46 12.73 15.01 5.39
CA ARG A 46 12.14 14.51 4.14
C ARG A 46 10.75 13.91 4.37
N GLN A 47 10.56 13.18 5.47
CA GLN A 47 9.24 12.62 5.82
C GLN A 47 8.24 13.73 6.15
N ARG A 48 8.66 14.77 6.90
CA ARG A 48 7.85 15.96 7.19
C ARG A 48 7.44 16.69 5.91
N LEU A 49 8.39 16.90 4.99
CA LEU A 49 8.10 17.48 3.67
C LEU A 49 7.08 16.64 2.90
N GLY A 50 7.25 15.30 2.90
CA GLY A 50 6.31 14.37 2.29
C GLY A 50 4.91 14.47 2.87
N LEU A 51 4.79 14.61 4.20
CA LEU A 51 3.51 14.80 4.88
C LEU A 51 2.85 16.12 4.44
N VAL A 52 3.59 17.23 4.43
CA VAL A 52 3.03 18.54 4.03
C VAL A 52 2.58 18.51 2.57
N ILE A 53 3.41 18.01 1.66
CA ILE A 53 3.05 17.88 0.23
C ILE A 53 1.83 16.96 0.08
N GLY A 54 1.84 15.82 0.75
CA GLY A 54 0.74 14.85 0.73
C GLY A 54 -0.57 15.47 1.23
N LEU A 55 -0.55 16.20 2.33
CA LEU A 55 -1.73 16.91 2.86
C LEU A 55 -2.26 17.96 1.88
N VAL A 56 -1.38 18.71 1.22
CA VAL A 56 -1.80 19.68 0.19
C VAL A 56 -2.51 18.95 -0.97
N PHE A 57 -1.92 17.87 -1.50
CA PHE A 57 -2.58 17.07 -2.54
C PHE A 57 -3.89 16.46 -2.07
N MET A 58 -3.93 15.93 -0.85
CA MET A 58 -5.15 15.36 -0.27
C MET A 58 -6.26 16.40 -0.20
N LEU A 59 -5.98 17.61 0.28
CA LEU A 59 -6.96 18.69 0.37
C LEU A 59 -7.41 19.14 -1.02
N VAL A 60 -6.49 19.35 -1.96
CA VAL A 60 -6.85 19.76 -3.35
C VAL A 60 -7.74 18.70 -4.00
N LEU A 61 -7.37 17.42 -3.90
CA LEU A 61 -8.12 16.33 -4.53
C LEU A 61 -9.45 16.05 -3.81
N SER A 62 -9.58 16.38 -2.52
CA SER A 62 -10.85 16.26 -1.82
C SER A 62 -11.94 17.19 -2.41
N PHE A 63 -11.55 18.27 -3.09
CA PHE A 63 -12.46 19.19 -3.77
C PHE A 63 -12.54 18.96 -5.30
N LEU A 64 -11.70 18.10 -5.86
CA LEU A 64 -11.77 17.76 -7.29
C LEU A 64 -12.68 16.55 -7.49
N SER A 65 -13.74 16.73 -8.31
CA SER A 65 -14.72 15.66 -8.58
C SER A 65 -14.06 14.38 -9.10
N TYR A 66 -14.18 13.27 -8.36
CA TYR A 66 -13.69 11.96 -8.84
C TYR A 66 -14.35 11.55 -10.14
N SER A 67 -15.64 11.91 -10.36
CA SER A 67 -16.34 11.63 -11.61
C SER A 67 -15.71 12.35 -12.81
N PHE A 68 -15.05 13.50 -12.59
CA PHE A 68 -14.29 14.19 -13.64
C PHE A 68 -12.96 13.45 -13.90
N ILE A 69 -12.23 13.04 -12.86
CA ILE A 69 -10.99 12.28 -12.99
C ILE A 69 -11.26 10.98 -13.77
N LEU A 70 -12.34 10.29 -13.45
CA LEU A 70 -12.72 9.02 -14.06
C LEU A 70 -13.10 9.13 -15.56
N LYS A 71 -13.39 10.32 -16.09
CA LYS A 71 -13.56 10.48 -17.55
C LYS A 71 -12.30 10.11 -18.31
N PHE A 72 -11.14 10.26 -17.70
CA PHE A 72 -9.83 9.99 -18.28
C PHE A 72 -9.26 8.61 -17.89
N TYR A 73 -10.10 7.64 -17.52
CA TYR A 73 -9.65 6.34 -17.00
C TYR A 73 -8.70 5.58 -17.93
N TRP A 74 -8.89 5.66 -19.26
CA TRP A 74 -7.94 5.08 -20.21
C TRP A 74 -6.59 5.79 -20.22
N ALA A 75 -6.59 7.12 -20.09
CA ALA A 75 -5.34 7.87 -19.93
C ALA A 75 -4.63 7.49 -18.63
N ILE A 76 -5.38 7.31 -17.53
CA ILE A 76 -4.86 6.82 -16.24
C ILE A 76 -4.16 5.45 -16.43
N TYR A 77 -4.79 4.53 -17.17
CA TYR A 77 -4.21 3.22 -17.46
C TYR A 77 -2.93 3.33 -18.29
N ILE A 78 -2.95 4.10 -19.38
CA ILE A 78 -1.79 4.30 -20.26
C ILE A 78 -0.63 4.93 -19.50
N VAL A 79 -0.90 5.94 -18.66
CA VAL A 79 0.11 6.58 -17.80
C VAL A 79 0.67 5.59 -16.79
N SER A 80 -0.17 4.73 -16.19
CA SER A 80 0.29 3.71 -15.26
C SER A 80 1.26 2.72 -15.89
N VAL A 81 0.90 2.16 -17.04
CA VAL A 81 1.76 1.24 -17.79
C VAL A 81 3.02 1.95 -18.30
N GLY A 82 2.85 3.18 -18.82
CA GLY A 82 3.96 4.00 -19.32
C GLY A 82 5.00 4.30 -18.24
N MET A 83 4.58 4.69 -17.03
CA MET A 83 5.49 4.94 -15.91
C MET A 83 6.27 3.67 -15.51
N LEU A 84 5.64 2.50 -15.52
CA LEU A 84 6.31 1.24 -15.21
C LEU A 84 7.31 0.83 -16.30
N ILE A 85 7.01 1.11 -17.57
CA ILE A 85 7.96 0.88 -18.67
C ILE A 85 9.15 1.85 -18.55
N LEU A 86 8.86 3.15 -18.33
CA LEU A 86 9.89 4.17 -18.21
C LEU A 86 10.86 3.90 -17.06
N VAL A 87 10.38 3.52 -15.87
CA VAL A 87 11.27 3.20 -14.76
C VAL A 87 12.12 1.97 -15.03
N ARG A 88 11.60 1.00 -15.79
CA ARG A 88 12.37 -0.17 -16.16
C ARG A 88 13.50 0.16 -17.16
N LEU A 89 13.29 1.13 -18.06
CA LEU A 89 14.25 1.51 -19.10
C LEU A 89 15.28 2.54 -18.60
N PHE A 90 14.85 3.47 -17.75
CA PHE A 90 15.60 4.66 -17.36
C PHE A 90 15.73 4.84 -15.85
N GLY A 91 15.24 3.90 -15.04
CA GLY A 91 15.28 4.02 -13.59
C GLY A 91 16.66 3.71 -13.02
N ASP A 92 16.88 4.19 -11.81
CA ASP A 92 18.09 3.95 -11.05
C ASP A 92 18.02 2.58 -10.36
N SER A 93 19.15 1.85 -10.41
CA SER A 93 19.27 0.57 -9.75
C SER A 93 19.76 0.74 -8.32
N GLY A 94 18.94 0.31 -7.37
CA GLY A 94 19.30 0.23 -5.96
C GLY A 94 18.96 -1.14 -5.38
N GLY A 95 19.86 -1.75 -4.64
CA GLY A 95 19.63 -3.08 -4.05
C GLY A 95 19.34 -4.20 -5.05
N GLY A 96 19.90 -4.11 -6.29
CA GLY A 96 19.71 -5.13 -7.34
C GLY A 96 18.43 -5.00 -8.16
N ALA A 97 17.63 -3.92 -7.97
CA ALA A 97 16.38 -3.72 -8.70
C ALA A 97 16.24 -2.29 -9.21
N THR A 98 15.70 -2.13 -10.43
CA THR A 98 15.45 -0.84 -11.07
C THR A 98 13.99 -0.44 -10.80
N ARG A 99 13.74 0.35 -9.73
CA ARG A 99 12.39 0.65 -9.24
C ARG A 99 12.13 2.13 -9.02
N TRP A 100 13.17 2.97 -9.03
CA TRP A 100 13.08 4.37 -8.66
C TRP A 100 13.58 5.27 -9.77
N PHE A 101 13.01 6.47 -9.83
CA PHE A 101 13.66 7.61 -10.46
C PHE A 101 14.26 8.47 -9.37
N GLU A 102 15.52 8.90 -9.52
CA GLU A 102 16.17 9.82 -8.60
C GLU A 102 16.28 11.21 -9.23
N PHE A 103 15.57 12.17 -8.65
CA PHE A 103 15.62 13.57 -9.06
C PHE A 103 16.06 14.45 -7.89
N GLY A 104 17.26 15.02 -7.94
CA GLY A 104 17.74 15.93 -6.90
C GLY A 104 17.76 15.32 -5.50
N GLY A 105 18.07 14.03 -5.35
CA GLY A 105 18.08 13.31 -4.08
C GLY A 105 16.71 12.88 -3.55
N ILE A 106 15.65 13.07 -4.35
CA ILE A 106 14.30 12.55 -4.08
C ILE A 106 14.09 11.30 -4.93
N ARG A 107 13.82 10.17 -4.28
CA ARG A 107 13.48 8.91 -4.95
C ARG A 107 11.97 8.80 -5.15
N PHE A 108 11.56 8.70 -6.40
CA PHE A 108 10.18 8.49 -6.81
C PHE A 108 9.97 7.04 -7.28
N GLN A 109 9.08 6.30 -6.62
CA GLN A 109 8.73 4.93 -6.98
C GLN A 109 7.36 4.92 -7.70
N PRO A 110 7.32 4.71 -9.03
CA PRO A 110 6.09 4.74 -9.80
C PRO A 110 5.04 3.71 -9.34
N SER A 111 5.46 2.52 -8.93
CA SER A 111 4.56 1.45 -8.51
C SER A 111 3.68 1.84 -7.31
N GLU A 112 4.14 2.73 -6.43
CA GLU A 112 3.33 3.24 -5.31
C GLU A 112 2.11 4.04 -5.81
N LEU A 113 2.32 4.90 -6.79
CA LEU A 113 1.23 5.66 -7.40
C LEU A 113 0.34 4.78 -8.29
N VAL A 114 0.93 3.83 -9.01
CA VAL A 114 0.21 2.90 -9.91
C VAL A 114 -0.82 2.08 -9.16
N LYS A 115 -0.59 1.67 -7.91
CA LYS A 115 -1.59 0.98 -7.08
C LYS A 115 -2.90 1.78 -7.01
N ILE A 116 -2.81 3.08 -6.79
CA ILE A 116 -3.97 3.98 -6.67
C ILE A 116 -4.60 4.23 -8.04
N LEU A 117 -3.78 4.49 -9.06
CA LEU A 117 -4.26 4.70 -10.43
C LEU A 117 -5.01 3.48 -10.96
N MET A 118 -4.60 2.26 -10.59
CA MET A 118 -5.30 1.03 -10.96
C MET A 118 -6.66 0.92 -10.24
N ILE A 119 -6.77 1.34 -8.99
CA ILE A 119 -8.07 1.42 -8.31
C ILE A 119 -9.00 2.36 -9.07
N LEU A 120 -8.52 3.56 -9.47
CA LEU A 120 -9.31 4.53 -10.23
C LEU A 120 -9.71 4.01 -11.61
N PHE A 121 -8.78 3.36 -12.31
CA PHE A 121 -9.05 2.77 -13.62
C PHE A 121 -10.16 1.72 -13.53
N TYR A 122 -10.01 0.75 -12.63
CA TYR A 122 -10.99 -0.32 -12.48
C TYR A 122 -12.32 0.18 -11.93
N ALA A 123 -12.34 1.21 -11.09
CA ALA A 123 -13.58 1.80 -10.61
C ALA A 123 -14.50 2.23 -11.77
N GLN A 124 -13.95 2.94 -12.75
CA GLN A 124 -14.72 3.36 -13.92
C GLN A 124 -14.97 2.22 -14.91
N PHE A 125 -13.97 1.36 -15.10
CA PHE A 125 -14.06 0.24 -16.04
C PHE A 125 -15.14 -0.75 -15.65
N ILE A 126 -15.24 -1.11 -14.38
CA ILE A 126 -16.22 -2.02 -13.80
C ILE A 126 -17.59 -1.34 -13.77
N MET A 127 -17.68 -0.08 -13.31
CA MET A 127 -18.95 0.65 -13.29
C MET A 127 -19.63 0.66 -14.66
N LYS A 128 -18.87 0.84 -15.75
CA LYS A 128 -19.41 0.82 -17.12
C LYS A 128 -19.86 -0.58 -17.58
N ARG A 129 -19.53 -1.63 -16.86
CA ARG A 129 -19.82 -3.04 -17.18
C ARG A 129 -20.52 -3.78 -16.04
N SER A 130 -21.07 -3.06 -15.06
CA SER A 130 -21.69 -3.61 -13.86
C SER A 130 -22.67 -4.74 -14.18
N ASP A 131 -23.53 -4.56 -15.19
CA ASP A 131 -24.58 -5.51 -15.55
C ASP A 131 -24.04 -6.81 -16.18
N SER A 132 -22.79 -6.79 -16.63
CA SER A 132 -22.16 -7.91 -17.35
C SER A 132 -20.80 -8.33 -16.78
N ILE A 133 -20.43 -7.84 -15.60
CA ILE A 133 -19.10 -8.09 -15.01
C ILE A 133 -18.86 -9.60 -14.77
N ASN A 134 -19.91 -10.36 -14.47
CA ASN A 134 -19.85 -11.79 -14.20
C ASN A 134 -19.78 -12.66 -15.48
N THR A 135 -19.72 -12.04 -16.67
CA THR A 135 -19.48 -12.79 -17.89
C THR A 135 -18.00 -13.16 -18.03
N ILE A 136 -17.72 -14.38 -18.49
CA ILE A 136 -16.34 -14.86 -18.70
C ILE A 136 -15.55 -13.89 -19.58
N LYS A 137 -16.19 -13.30 -20.59
CA LYS A 137 -15.55 -12.30 -21.49
C LYS A 137 -15.05 -11.09 -20.73
N ASN A 138 -15.88 -10.48 -19.88
CA ASN A 138 -15.48 -9.28 -19.13
C ASN A 138 -14.45 -9.61 -18.04
N LEU A 139 -14.57 -10.76 -17.41
CA LEU A 139 -13.58 -11.25 -16.46
C LEU A 139 -12.21 -11.42 -17.12
N LEU A 140 -12.15 -12.07 -18.30
CA LEU A 140 -10.92 -12.22 -19.06
C LEU A 140 -10.32 -10.86 -19.47
N ILE A 141 -11.16 -9.90 -19.89
CA ILE A 141 -10.69 -8.55 -20.21
C ILE A 141 -10.08 -7.88 -18.97
N CYS A 142 -10.71 -8.00 -17.80
CA CYS A 142 -10.14 -7.45 -16.55
C CYS A 142 -8.78 -8.08 -16.25
N VAL A 143 -8.64 -9.40 -16.38
CA VAL A 143 -7.36 -10.12 -16.18
C VAL A 143 -6.31 -9.71 -17.22
N ILE A 144 -6.69 -9.58 -18.50
CA ILE A 144 -5.77 -9.13 -19.56
C ILE A 144 -5.27 -7.70 -19.28
N LEU A 145 -6.11 -6.82 -18.74
CA LEU A 145 -5.73 -5.44 -18.45
C LEU A 145 -4.84 -5.31 -17.21
N ILE A 146 -4.94 -6.18 -16.21
CA ILE A 146 -4.03 -6.16 -15.05
C ILE A 146 -2.69 -6.83 -15.37
N ALA A 147 -2.66 -7.79 -16.29
CA ALA A 147 -1.48 -8.59 -16.59
C ALA A 147 -0.23 -7.77 -16.98
N PRO A 148 -0.31 -6.72 -17.83
CA PRO A 148 0.87 -5.89 -18.14
C PRO A 148 1.43 -5.20 -16.90
N VAL A 149 0.58 -4.66 -16.03
CA VAL A 149 0.99 -4.00 -14.78
C VAL A 149 1.67 -5.00 -13.86
N PHE A 150 1.06 -6.17 -13.66
CA PHE A 150 1.64 -7.25 -12.85
C PHE A 150 2.99 -7.71 -13.39
N VAL A 151 3.08 -8.01 -14.69
CA VAL A 151 4.31 -8.50 -15.33
C VAL A 151 5.46 -7.47 -15.26
N LEU A 152 5.14 -6.18 -15.47
CA LEU A 152 6.14 -5.11 -15.38
C LEU A 152 6.70 -4.96 -13.97
N ILE A 153 5.84 -5.00 -12.93
CA ILE A 153 6.26 -4.92 -11.54
C ILE A 153 7.03 -6.19 -11.12
N PHE A 154 6.54 -7.37 -11.50
CA PHE A 154 7.22 -8.64 -11.22
C PHE A 154 8.62 -8.71 -11.82
N LYS A 155 8.79 -8.17 -13.05
CA LYS A 155 10.10 -8.08 -13.71
C LYS A 155 11.02 -6.97 -13.17
N GLN A 156 10.55 -6.15 -12.22
CA GLN A 156 11.38 -5.22 -11.42
C GLN A 156 11.85 -5.83 -10.10
N PRO A 157 11.97 -7.13 -9.98
CA PRO A 157 11.99 -8.04 -8.81
C PRO A 157 11.26 -7.50 -7.56
N ASP A 158 10.05 -6.90 -7.77
CA ASP A 158 9.21 -6.39 -6.69
C ASP A 158 8.04 -7.33 -6.41
N LEU A 159 8.35 -8.44 -5.73
CA LEU A 159 7.35 -9.46 -5.37
C LEU A 159 6.24 -8.88 -4.50
N SER A 160 6.60 -8.00 -3.58
CA SER A 160 5.70 -7.37 -2.62
C SER A 160 4.60 -6.56 -3.29
N THR A 161 5.01 -5.64 -4.15
CA THR A 161 4.07 -4.81 -4.90
C THR A 161 3.28 -5.65 -5.91
N SER A 162 3.88 -6.71 -6.46
CA SER A 162 3.17 -7.66 -7.33
C SER A 162 2.03 -8.36 -6.60
N ILE A 163 2.26 -8.84 -5.37
CA ILE A 163 1.22 -9.42 -4.51
C ILE A 163 0.15 -8.36 -4.20
N MET A 164 0.55 -7.14 -3.84
CA MET A 164 -0.40 -6.07 -3.55
C MET A 164 -1.30 -5.72 -4.72
N ILE A 165 -0.78 -5.69 -5.95
CA ILE A 165 -1.59 -5.45 -7.16
C ILE A 165 -2.65 -6.55 -7.34
N VAL A 166 -2.30 -7.82 -7.10
CA VAL A 166 -3.27 -8.92 -7.17
C VAL A 166 -4.33 -8.79 -6.07
N VAL A 167 -3.95 -8.47 -4.85
CA VAL A 167 -4.87 -8.27 -3.72
C VAL A 167 -5.81 -7.09 -3.98
N ILE A 168 -5.28 -5.95 -4.48
CA ILE A 168 -6.07 -4.78 -4.85
C ILE A 168 -7.06 -5.16 -5.97
N PHE A 169 -6.59 -5.85 -7.01
CA PHE A 169 -7.43 -6.30 -8.12
C PHE A 169 -8.57 -7.20 -7.63
N ALA A 170 -8.26 -8.20 -6.81
CA ALA A 170 -9.28 -9.08 -6.22
C ALA A 170 -10.31 -8.31 -5.37
N SER A 171 -9.83 -7.36 -4.55
CA SER A 171 -10.70 -6.52 -3.71
C SER A 171 -11.61 -5.63 -4.54
N VAL A 172 -11.07 -4.99 -5.58
CA VAL A 172 -11.83 -4.12 -6.50
C VAL A 172 -12.86 -4.92 -7.29
N MET A 173 -12.53 -6.12 -7.76
CA MET A 173 -13.47 -7.04 -8.44
C MET A 173 -14.59 -7.49 -7.49
N PHE A 174 -14.23 -7.81 -6.23
CA PHE A 174 -15.23 -8.18 -5.21
C PHE A 174 -16.22 -7.04 -4.94
N ILE A 175 -15.72 -5.83 -4.67
CA ILE A 175 -16.55 -4.64 -4.44
C ILE A 175 -17.37 -4.29 -5.69
N GLY A 176 -16.81 -4.55 -6.87
CA GLY A 176 -17.43 -4.36 -8.17
C GLY A 176 -18.57 -5.34 -8.50
N GLY A 177 -18.91 -6.27 -7.58
CA GLY A 177 -20.04 -7.20 -7.73
C GLY A 177 -19.69 -8.50 -8.44
N LEU A 178 -18.42 -8.94 -8.39
CA LEU A 178 -18.03 -10.25 -8.87
C LEU A 178 -18.73 -11.34 -8.04
N ASP A 179 -19.31 -12.34 -8.71
CA ASP A 179 -20.00 -13.45 -8.07
C ASP A 179 -19.08 -14.19 -7.09
N LEU A 180 -19.55 -14.39 -5.86
CA LEU A 180 -18.83 -15.11 -4.81
C LEU A 180 -18.40 -16.52 -5.24
N LYS A 181 -19.14 -17.17 -6.14
CA LYS A 181 -18.76 -18.47 -6.68
C LYS A 181 -17.48 -18.41 -7.51
N LEU A 182 -17.30 -17.32 -8.28
CA LEU A 182 -16.09 -17.11 -9.07
C LEU A 182 -14.89 -16.79 -8.18
N ILE A 183 -15.12 -16.01 -7.11
CA ILE A 183 -14.09 -15.73 -6.11
C ILE A 183 -13.70 -17.01 -5.38
N ALA A 184 -14.67 -17.81 -4.92
CA ALA A 184 -14.41 -19.09 -4.28
C ALA A 184 -13.62 -20.04 -5.19
N LEU A 185 -14.01 -20.12 -6.47
CA LEU A 185 -13.29 -20.91 -7.47
C LEU A 185 -11.84 -20.43 -7.63
N ALA A 186 -11.63 -19.10 -7.73
CA ALA A 186 -10.29 -18.52 -7.85
C ALA A 186 -9.43 -18.81 -6.61
N LEU A 187 -10.01 -18.78 -5.41
CA LEU A 187 -9.28 -19.11 -4.17
C LEU A 187 -8.98 -20.62 -4.08
N ILE A 188 -9.97 -21.48 -4.37
CA ILE A 188 -9.82 -22.95 -4.32
C ILE A 188 -8.78 -23.44 -5.33
N THR A 189 -8.66 -22.80 -6.50
CA THR A 189 -7.67 -23.19 -7.51
C THR A 189 -6.35 -22.43 -7.33
N GLY A 190 -6.41 -21.15 -6.97
CA GLY A 190 -5.24 -20.27 -6.87
C GLY A 190 -4.37 -20.57 -5.66
N ILE A 191 -4.95 -20.82 -4.48
CA ILE A 191 -4.17 -21.11 -3.27
C ILE A 191 -3.31 -22.39 -3.45
N PRO A 192 -3.88 -23.54 -3.87
CA PRO A 192 -3.07 -24.73 -4.15
C PRO A 192 -2.04 -24.53 -5.26
N ALA A 193 -2.38 -23.74 -6.30
CA ALA A 193 -1.43 -23.42 -7.37
C ALA A 193 -0.24 -22.61 -6.85
N VAL A 194 -0.48 -21.63 -5.97
CA VAL A 194 0.61 -20.85 -5.32
C VAL A 194 1.45 -21.75 -4.41
N ILE A 195 0.84 -22.59 -3.58
CA ILE A 195 1.54 -23.54 -2.71
C ILE A 195 2.40 -24.49 -3.57
N PHE A 196 1.85 -25.02 -4.66
CA PHE A 196 2.59 -25.87 -5.58
C PHE A 196 3.75 -25.12 -6.25
N ALA A 197 3.50 -23.89 -6.73
CA ALA A 197 4.53 -23.06 -7.36
C ALA A 197 5.67 -22.75 -6.37
N VAL A 198 5.36 -22.34 -5.14
CA VAL A 198 6.36 -22.10 -4.09
C VAL A 198 7.13 -23.38 -3.79
N SER A 199 6.46 -24.50 -3.59
CA SER A 199 7.10 -25.79 -3.33
C SER A 199 7.98 -26.29 -4.49
N TYR A 200 7.60 -25.94 -5.73
CA TYR A 200 8.37 -26.28 -6.93
C TYR A 200 9.63 -25.42 -7.07
N VAL A 201 9.49 -24.11 -6.82
CA VAL A 201 10.59 -23.13 -6.97
C VAL A 201 11.67 -23.28 -5.88
N ILE A 202 11.30 -23.80 -4.71
CA ILE A 202 12.26 -24.06 -3.62
C ILE A 202 13.24 -25.18 -3.95
N ARG A 203 12.92 -26.05 -4.94
CA ARG A 203 13.82 -27.14 -5.35
C ARG A 203 15.11 -26.59 -5.96
N ASP A 204 16.24 -27.28 -5.70
CA ASP A 204 17.58 -26.80 -6.05
C ASP A 204 17.83 -26.63 -7.56
N ASN A 205 17.05 -27.25 -8.42
CA ASN A 205 17.24 -27.27 -9.87
C ASN A 205 16.33 -26.30 -10.65
N VAL A 206 15.73 -25.30 -9.99
CA VAL A 206 14.75 -24.39 -10.62
C VAL A 206 15.15 -22.94 -10.44
N ASP A 207 15.49 -22.26 -11.55
CA ASP A 207 15.90 -20.84 -11.60
C ASP A 207 14.77 -19.93 -12.13
N ILE A 208 13.54 -20.09 -11.62
CA ILE A 208 12.41 -19.21 -12.00
C ILE A 208 12.40 -17.91 -11.23
N LEU A 209 12.81 -17.94 -9.96
CA LEU A 209 12.98 -16.75 -9.10
C LEU A 209 14.45 -16.38 -9.02
N ASP A 210 14.70 -15.07 -8.89
CA ASP A 210 16.04 -14.59 -8.55
C ASP A 210 16.49 -15.20 -7.21
N THR A 211 17.78 -15.50 -7.09
CA THR A 211 18.40 -16.07 -5.89
C THR A 211 17.98 -15.32 -4.61
N TYR A 212 17.89 -14.00 -4.70
CA TYR A 212 17.46 -13.14 -3.61
C TYR A 212 16.01 -13.42 -3.15
N GLN A 213 15.07 -13.64 -4.07
CA GLN A 213 13.68 -13.95 -3.76
C GLN A 213 13.54 -15.36 -3.18
N LYS A 214 14.28 -16.32 -3.76
CA LYS A 214 14.32 -17.70 -3.27
C LYS A 214 14.83 -17.76 -1.82
N ASN A 215 15.93 -17.08 -1.54
CA ASN A 215 16.54 -17.05 -0.21
C ASN A 215 15.60 -16.43 0.84
N ARG A 216 14.83 -15.41 0.51
CA ARG A 216 13.83 -14.84 1.44
C ARG A 216 12.74 -15.84 1.83
N ILE A 217 12.30 -16.68 0.90
CA ILE A 217 11.31 -17.73 1.19
C ILE A 217 11.96 -18.83 2.04
N LEU A 218 13.17 -19.25 1.71
CA LEU A 218 13.91 -20.26 2.47
C LEU A 218 14.24 -19.77 3.89
N ALA A 219 14.64 -18.51 4.05
CA ALA A 219 14.90 -17.89 5.33
C ALA A 219 13.65 -17.80 6.22
N TRP A 220 12.47 -17.66 5.62
CA TRP A 220 11.21 -17.72 6.37
C TRP A 220 10.84 -19.13 6.81
N LEU A 221 11.08 -20.14 5.97
CA LEU A 221 10.80 -21.55 6.28
C LEU A 221 11.81 -22.16 7.26
N HIS A 222 13.07 -21.76 7.16
CA HIS A 222 14.20 -22.28 7.95
C HIS A 222 15.03 -21.14 8.55
N PRO A 223 14.45 -20.28 9.41
CA PRO A 223 15.10 -19.07 9.90
C PRO A 223 16.44 -19.34 10.61
N GLU A 224 16.59 -20.47 11.27
CA GLU A 224 17.82 -20.84 11.96
C GLU A 224 19.03 -21.05 11.02
N GLN A 225 18.78 -21.53 9.79
CA GLN A 225 19.83 -21.74 8.78
C GLN A 225 20.28 -20.45 8.12
N TYR A 226 19.44 -19.42 8.14
CA TYR A 226 19.67 -18.11 7.53
C TYR A 226 19.77 -16.99 8.58
N ALA A 227 20.06 -17.34 9.83
CA ALA A 227 20.07 -16.40 10.96
C ALA A 227 21.07 -15.25 10.78
N ASP A 228 22.20 -15.51 10.12
CA ASP A 228 23.26 -14.51 9.86
C ASP A 228 23.09 -13.78 8.52
N THR A 229 22.03 -14.07 7.77
CA THR A 229 21.78 -13.52 6.41
C THR A 229 20.37 -12.95 6.29
N GLU A 230 19.52 -13.53 5.43
CA GLU A 230 18.18 -12.99 5.10
C GLU A 230 17.19 -13.03 6.27
N ALA A 231 17.32 -13.97 7.22
CA ALA A 231 16.48 -14.05 8.41
C ALA A 231 16.92 -13.07 9.52
N TYR A 232 18.16 -12.56 9.47
CA TYR A 232 18.76 -11.70 10.50
C TYR A 232 17.87 -10.51 10.88
N GLN A 233 17.37 -9.78 9.89
CA GLN A 233 16.53 -8.61 10.12
C GLN A 233 15.21 -8.95 10.79
N THR A 234 14.55 -10.03 10.35
CA THR A 234 13.26 -10.46 10.91
C THR A 234 13.42 -10.98 12.33
N MET A 235 14.48 -11.76 12.62
CA MET A 235 14.74 -12.26 13.97
C MET A 235 15.03 -11.11 14.95
N ASN A 236 15.81 -10.12 14.53
CA ASN A 236 16.07 -8.94 15.34
C ASN A 236 14.82 -8.08 15.52
N ALA A 237 13.95 -7.98 14.51
CA ALA A 237 12.68 -7.28 14.61
C ALA A 237 11.75 -7.92 15.64
N ILE A 238 11.62 -9.25 15.63
CA ILE A 238 10.84 -10.00 16.62
C ILE A 238 11.41 -9.77 18.03
N THR A 239 12.74 -9.84 18.18
CA THR A 239 13.42 -9.59 19.45
C THR A 239 13.18 -8.17 19.95
N ALA A 240 13.24 -7.18 19.06
CA ALA A 240 12.97 -5.78 19.37
C ALA A 240 11.55 -5.57 19.89
N ILE A 241 10.54 -6.06 19.16
CA ILE A 241 9.13 -5.99 19.57
C ILE A 241 8.93 -6.64 20.94
N GLY A 242 9.46 -7.85 21.12
CA GLY A 242 9.36 -8.58 22.40
C GLY A 242 10.02 -7.82 23.56
N SER A 243 11.14 -7.14 23.30
CA SER A 243 11.87 -6.37 24.31
C SER A 243 11.12 -5.10 24.77
N GLY A 244 10.16 -4.60 23.97
CA GLY A 244 9.32 -3.45 24.32
C GLY A 244 8.26 -3.75 25.37
N GLN A 245 7.93 -5.03 25.60
CA GLN A 245 6.94 -5.46 26.61
C GLN A 245 5.60 -4.70 26.48
N LEU A 246 5.00 -4.32 27.61
CA LEU A 246 3.70 -3.66 27.65
C LEU A 246 3.77 -2.17 27.30
N SER A 247 4.72 -1.45 27.90
CA SER A 247 4.80 0.04 27.87
C SER A 247 5.92 0.61 27.02
N GLY A 248 6.78 -0.24 26.46
CA GLY A 248 7.95 0.16 25.68
C GLY A 248 9.13 0.65 26.52
N LYS A 249 10.25 0.88 25.82
CA LYS A 249 11.50 1.41 26.41
C LYS A 249 11.54 2.94 26.44
N GLY A 250 10.52 3.61 25.89
CA GLY A 250 10.44 5.05 25.71
C GLY A 250 10.94 5.54 24.34
N LEU A 251 10.31 6.61 23.86
CA LEU A 251 10.67 7.25 22.59
C LEU A 251 12.10 7.82 22.65
N ASN A 252 12.83 7.71 21.53
CA ASN A 252 14.21 8.16 21.40
C ASN A 252 15.17 7.57 22.44
N ASN A 253 14.94 6.36 22.89
CA ASN A 253 15.79 5.69 23.86
C ASN A 253 17.19 5.48 23.27
N ASN A 254 18.22 5.97 23.99
CA ASN A 254 19.62 5.91 23.57
C ASN A 254 20.36 4.69 24.16
N VAL A 255 19.64 3.66 24.61
CA VAL A 255 20.26 2.44 25.09
C VAL A 255 20.99 1.76 23.93
N ILE A 256 22.27 1.43 24.12
CA ILE A 256 23.14 0.81 23.11
C ILE A 256 22.55 -0.51 22.58
N ALA A 257 21.85 -1.24 23.43
CA ALA A 257 21.20 -2.50 23.08
C ALA A 257 19.85 -2.34 22.33
N SER A 258 19.45 -1.12 21.97
CA SER A 258 18.24 -0.93 21.13
C SER A 258 18.54 -1.26 19.69
N VAL A 259 17.51 -1.71 18.97
CA VAL A 259 17.62 -2.11 17.56
C VAL A 259 18.16 -1.00 16.66
N LYS A 260 17.78 0.26 16.94
CA LYS A 260 18.25 1.42 16.17
C LYS A 260 19.71 1.76 16.45
N ASN A 261 20.15 1.70 17.72
CA ASN A 261 21.49 2.12 18.13
C ASN A 261 22.54 1.03 17.88
N GLY A 262 22.12 -0.24 17.95
CA GLY A 262 22.97 -1.40 17.66
C GLY A 262 23.12 -1.73 16.18
N ASN A 263 22.43 -1.01 15.29
CA ASN A 263 22.40 -1.29 13.83
C ASN A 263 22.00 -2.73 13.48
N TYR A 264 21.18 -3.36 14.32
CA TYR A 264 20.74 -4.75 14.14
C TYR A 264 19.73 -4.93 13.00
N ILE A 265 19.09 -3.85 12.55
CA ILE A 265 18.18 -3.86 11.39
C ILE A 265 18.67 -2.78 10.42
N ALA A 266 19.05 -3.21 9.21
CA ALA A 266 19.37 -2.28 8.15
C ALA A 266 18.08 -1.55 7.71
N GLU A 267 18.16 -0.23 7.55
CA GLU A 267 17.03 0.61 7.10
C GLU A 267 15.75 0.43 7.93
N ALA A 268 15.85 0.36 9.27
CA ALA A 268 14.73 0.21 10.18
C ALA A 268 13.61 1.25 9.98
N GLN A 269 13.91 2.40 9.36
CA GLN A 269 12.94 3.46 9.04
C GLN A 269 11.99 3.12 7.88
N THR A 270 12.24 2.05 7.11
CA THR A 270 11.44 1.65 5.94
C THR A 270 10.46 0.54 6.28
N ASP A 271 10.70 -0.68 5.82
CA ASP A 271 9.79 -1.83 5.95
C ASP A 271 9.73 -2.45 7.35
N MET A 272 10.76 -2.23 8.18
CA MET A 272 10.85 -2.76 9.53
C MET A 272 10.54 -1.72 10.64
N ILE A 273 9.93 -0.58 10.29
CA ILE A 273 9.69 0.51 11.26
C ILE A 273 8.82 0.08 12.44
N PHE A 274 7.92 -0.89 12.24
CA PHE A 274 7.09 -1.42 13.32
C PHE A 274 7.90 -2.09 14.42
N ALA A 275 9.09 -2.62 14.12
CA ALA A 275 9.99 -3.14 15.14
C ALA A 275 10.48 -2.04 16.09
N VAL A 276 10.83 -0.87 15.55
CA VAL A 276 11.23 0.30 16.35
C VAL A 276 10.06 0.78 17.21
N ILE A 277 8.85 0.89 16.61
CA ILE A 277 7.64 1.29 17.33
C ILE A 277 7.34 0.31 18.46
N GLY A 278 7.39 -1.00 18.19
CA GLY A 278 7.15 -2.05 19.19
C GLY A 278 8.17 -1.99 20.33
N GLU A 279 9.45 -1.74 20.03
CA GLU A 279 10.49 -1.58 21.04
C GLU A 279 10.28 -0.34 21.91
N GLU A 280 9.97 0.81 21.29
CA GLU A 280 9.91 2.10 21.98
C GLU A 280 8.57 2.35 22.70
N THR A 281 7.46 1.95 22.10
CA THR A 281 6.11 2.21 22.64
C THR A 281 5.42 0.98 23.22
N GLY A 282 6.03 -0.19 23.05
CA GLY A 282 5.53 -1.46 23.56
C GLY A 282 4.21 -1.89 22.92
N PHE A 283 3.56 -2.85 23.57
CA PHE A 283 2.28 -3.40 23.10
C PHE A 283 1.17 -2.35 23.03
N ILE A 284 1.08 -1.48 24.05
CA ILE A 284 0.03 -0.44 24.12
C ILE A 284 0.17 0.54 22.95
N GLY A 285 1.37 1.08 22.71
CA GLY A 285 1.59 2.02 21.61
C GLY A 285 1.38 1.39 20.25
N SER A 286 1.81 0.14 20.07
CA SER A 286 1.55 -0.65 18.86
C SER A 286 0.04 -0.83 18.61
N CYS A 287 -0.74 -1.17 19.64
CA CYS A 287 -2.19 -1.31 19.53
C CYS A 287 -2.88 0.03 19.19
N ILE A 288 -2.43 1.15 19.77
CA ILE A 288 -2.96 2.48 19.44
C ILE A 288 -2.71 2.79 17.97
N LEU A 289 -1.49 2.58 17.47
CA LEU A 289 -1.13 2.81 16.08
C LEU A 289 -1.98 1.97 15.12
N LEU A 290 -2.07 0.67 15.38
CA LEU A 290 -2.89 -0.25 14.58
C LEU A 290 -4.38 0.09 14.68
N GLY A 291 -4.84 0.55 15.84
CA GLY A 291 -6.20 1.03 16.05
C GLY A 291 -6.53 2.24 15.17
N VAL A 292 -5.61 3.21 15.04
CA VAL A 292 -5.81 4.36 14.15
C VAL A 292 -5.87 3.92 12.68
N ILE A 293 -5.00 3.01 12.24
CA ILE A 293 -5.07 2.48 10.87
C ILE A 293 -6.38 1.74 10.65
N LEU A 294 -6.82 0.92 11.59
CA LEU A 294 -8.10 0.20 11.52
C LEU A 294 -9.28 1.16 11.40
N LEU A 295 -9.29 2.27 12.15
CA LEU A 295 -10.32 3.29 12.07
C LEU A 295 -10.34 3.95 10.69
N ILE A 296 -9.19 4.22 10.07
CA ILE A 296 -9.11 4.71 8.68
C ILE A 296 -9.72 3.70 7.71
N VAL A 297 -9.39 2.42 7.84
CA VAL A 297 -9.96 1.35 6.99
C VAL A 297 -11.48 1.24 7.16
N ILE A 298 -11.97 1.27 8.41
CA ILE A 298 -13.41 1.24 8.71
C ILE A 298 -14.11 2.44 8.07
N GLU A 299 -13.54 3.64 8.16
CA GLU A 299 -14.15 4.83 7.55
C GLU A 299 -14.13 4.75 6.01
N CYS A 300 -13.08 4.22 5.39
CA CYS A 300 -13.07 3.95 3.96
C CYS A 300 -14.19 2.97 3.56
N ILE A 301 -14.41 1.90 4.33
CA ILE A 301 -15.49 0.93 4.10
C ILE A 301 -16.85 1.62 4.27
N ARG A 302 -17.03 2.43 5.33
CA ARG A 302 -18.25 3.19 5.57
C ARG A 302 -18.58 4.15 4.43
N ILE A 303 -17.56 4.83 3.89
CA ILE A 303 -17.71 5.71 2.72
C ILE A 303 -18.09 4.88 1.49
N ALA A 304 -17.48 3.71 1.30
CA ALA A 304 -17.80 2.82 0.19
C ALA A 304 -19.26 2.38 0.18
N PHE A 305 -19.82 2.00 1.33
CA PHE A 305 -21.23 1.63 1.46
C PHE A 305 -22.21 2.79 1.22
N ASN A 306 -21.78 4.02 1.48
CA ASN A 306 -22.61 5.23 1.33
C ASN A 306 -22.30 6.00 0.05
N ALA A 307 -21.47 5.49 -0.84
CA ALA A 307 -21.11 6.15 -2.08
C ALA A 307 -22.32 6.29 -3.01
N LYS A 308 -22.33 7.36 -3.82
CA LYS A 308 -23.46 7.64 -4.73
C LYS A 308 -23.55 6.67 -5.90
N ASP A 309 -22.43 6.04 -6.27
CA ASP A 309 -22.32 5.14 -7.40
C ASP A 309 -21.28 4.04 -7.15
N LEU A 310 -21.29 3.01 -7.98
CA LEU A 310 -20.39 1.87 -7.87
C LEU A 310 -18.92 2.26 -7.96
N ALA A 311 -18.59 3.27 -8.78
CA ALA A 311 -17.21 3.73 -8.90
C ALA A 311 -16.70 4.33 -7.59
N GLY A 312 -17.52 5.15 -6.92
CA GLY A 312 -17.19 5.68 -5.59
C GLY A 312 -17.01 4.56 -4.55
N SER A 313 -17.88 3.55 -4.57
CA SER A 313 -17.75 2.37 -3.70
C SER A 313 -16.42 1.64 -3.93
N ILE A 314 -16.05 1.42 -5.19
CA ILE A 314 -14.79 0.76 -5.55
C ILE A 314 -13.58 1.61 -5.15
N ILE A 315 -13.61 2.92 -5.33
CA ILE A 315 -12.52 3.81 -4.93
C ILE A 315 -12.30 3.74 -3.42
N ALA A 316 -13.36 4.00 -2.64
CA ALA A 316 -13.24 4.03 -1.20
C ALA A 316 -12.90 2.65 -0.60
N GLY A 317 -13.58 1.61 -1.03
CA GLY A 317 -13.31 0.26 -0.58
C GLY A 317 -11.95 -0.27 -1.07
N GLY A 318 -11.54 0.05 -2.30
CA GLY A 318 -10.23 -0.29 -2.84
C GLY A 318 -9.08 0.37 -2.08
N MET A 319 -9.24 1.64 -1.67
CA MET A 319 -8.27 2.33 -0.80
C MET A 319 -8.23 1.72 0.60
N GLY A 320 -9.39 1.39 1.18
CA GLY A 320 -9.46 0.67 2.46
C GLY A 320 -8.76 -0.69 2.38
N ALA A 321 -8.98 -1.45 1.30
CA ALA A 321 -8.31 -2.73 1.07
C ALA A 321 -6.79 -2.55 0.90
N LEU A 322 -6.34 -1.56 0.12
CA LEU A 322 -4.91 -1.25 -0.03
C LEU A 322 -4.26 -1.03 1.33
N ILE A 323 -4.82 -0.12 2.16
CA ILE A 323 -4.26 0.22 3.46
C ILE A 323 -4.31 -0.99 4.41
N GLY A 324 -5.44 -1.69 4.47
CA GLY A 324 -5.62 -2.82 5.36
C GLY A 324 -4.68 -3.99 5.04
N PHE A 325 -4.65 -4.43 3.78
CA PHE A 325 -3.79 -5.55 3.39
C PHE A 325 -2.31 -5.21 3.42
N GLN A 326 -1.92 -3.98 3.03
CA GLN A 326 -0.52 -3.57 3.12
C GLN A 326 -0.05 -3.52 4.58
N THR A 327 -0.90 -3.05 5.51
CA THR A 327 -0.62 -3.11 6.95
C THR A 327 -0.50 -4.54 7.44
N PHE A 328 -1.46 -5.40 7.08
CA PHE A 328 -1.44 -6.82 7.48
C PHE A 328 -0.17 -7.53 7.01
N ILE A 329 0.22 -7.32 5.75
CA ILE A 329 1.44 -7.94 5.20
C ILE A 329 2.69 -7.40 5.91
N ASN A 330 2.81 -6.08 6.11
CA ASN A 330 3.96 -5.50 6.80
C ASN A 330 4.11 -6.05 8.23
N ILE A 331 3.02 -6.03 9.02
CA ILE A 331 3.03 -6.58 10.38
C ILE A 331 3.37 -8.07 10.36
N GLY A 332 2.77 -8.84 9.44
CA GLY A 332 3.06 -10.26 9.27
C GLY A 332 4.53 -10.54 8.98
N VAL A 333 5.19 -9.69 8.18
CA VAL A 333 6.63 -9.78 7.90
C VAL A 333 7.45 -9.47 9.14
N VAL A 334 7.17 -8.35 9.80
CA VAL A 334 7.97 -7.88 10.95
C VAL A 334 7.84 -8.82 12.16
N THR A 335 6.69 -9.52 12.26
CA THR A 335 6.46 -10.54 13.30
C THR A 335 6.85 -11.96 12.88
N GLY A 336 7.40 -12.16 11.67
CA GLY A 336 7.83 -13.46 11.16
C GLY A 336 6.71 -14.39 10.69
N LEU A 337 5.45 -13.94 10.67
CA LEU A 337 4.31 -14.71 10.15
C LEU A 337 4.34 -14.87 8.62
N LEU A 338 4.95 -13.91 7.93
CA LEU A 338 5.10 -13.89 6.46
C LEU A 338 6.56 -13.72 6.08
N PRO A 339 6.96 -14.19 4.89
CA PRO A 339 8.33 -13.98 4.39
C PRO A 339 8.61 -12.49 4.20
N ASN A 340 9.86 -12.07 4.40
CA ASN A 340 10.26 -10.68 4.23
C ASN A 340 10.01 -10.21 2.79
N THR A 341 9.11 -9.26 2.64
CA THR A 341 8.67 -8.74 1.35
C THR A 341 9.14 -7.32 1.06
N GLY A 342 9.51 -6.54 2.06
CA GLY A 342 9.95 -5.14 1.90
C GLY A 342 8.82 -4.14 1.66
N LEU A 343 7.55 -4.46 2.01
CA LEU A 343 6.43 -3.52 1.93
C LEU A 343 6.47 -2.52 3.08
N PRO A 344 6.34 -1.21 2.81
CA PRO A 344 6.28 -0.21 3.87
C PRO A 344 4.95 -0.25 4.62
N LEU A 345 4.97 0.11 5.91
CA LEU A 345 3.75 0.33 6.71
C LEU A 345 3.06 1.63 6.25
N PRO A 346 1.78 1.59 5.84
CA PRO A 346 1.08 2.75 5.29
C PRO A 346 1.14 3.97 6.21
N PHE A 347 1.45 5.14 5.66
CA PHE A 347 1.60 6.45 6.31
C PHE A 347 2.75 6.57 7.32
N ILE A 348 3.28 5.46 7.82
CA ILE A 348 4.26 5.43 8.92
C ILE A 348 5.68 5.31 8.38
N SER A 349 5.93 4.30 7.53
CA SER A 349 7.26 4.04 6.99
C SER A 349 7.82 5.23 6.23
N TYR A 350 9.13 5.40 6.29
CA TYR A 350 9.81 6.36 5.44
C TYR A 350 9.63 5.99 3.96
N GLY A 351 9.14 6.98 3.22
CA GLY A 351 8.93 6.86 1.78
C GLY A 351 8.08 7.99 1.26
N LEU A 352 8.72 9.05 0.73
CA LEU A 352 8.02 10.25 0.25
C LEU A 352 6.94 9.89 -0.78
N THR A 353 7.28 9.04 -1.76
CA THR A 353 6.32 8.65 -2.81
C THR A 353 5.14 7.85 -2.25
N SER A 354 5.40 6.90 -1.35
CA SER A 354 4.35 6.07 -0.74
C SER A 354 3.38 6.94 0.06
N LEU A 355 3.93 7.81 0.92
CA LEU A 355 3.12 8.71 1.75
C LEU A 355 2.28 9.66 0.89
N VAL A 356 2.88 10.34 -0.08
CA VAL A 356 2.17 11.28 -0.97
C VAL A 356 1.12 10.55 -1.79
N SER A 357 1.43 9.36 -2.33
CA SER A 357 0.45 8.56 -3.09
C SER A 357 -0.75 8.17 -2.24
N LEU A 358 -0.54 7.67 -1.01
CA LEU A 358 -1.63 7.34 -0.10
C LEU A 358 -2.48 8.58 0.23
N MET A 359 -1.87 9.73 0.48
CA MET A 359 -2.59 10.99 0.73
C MET A 359 -3.42 11.42 -0.49
N ILE A 360 -2.91 11.25 -1.72
CA ILE A 360 -3.66 11.45 -2.97
C ILE A 360 -4.91 10.56 -2.98
N GLY A 361 -4.75 9.27 -2.70
CA GLY A 361 -5.85 8.32 -2.63
C GLY A 361 -6.89 8.72 -1.57
N MET A 362 -6.45 9.11 -0.38
CA MET A 362 -7.34 9.57 0.68
C MET A 362 -8.10 10.84 0.31
N GLY A 363 -7.47 11.78 -0.40
CA GLY A 363 -8.15 12.97 -0.93
C GLY A 363 -9.32 12.61 -1.85
N ILE A 364 -9.13 11.62 -2.72
CA ILE A 364 -10.19 11.13 -3.62
C ILE A 364 -11.30 10.41 -2.82
N VAL A 365 -10.96 9.63 -1.80
CA VAL A 365 -11.95 9.01 -0.89
C VAL A 365 -12.80 10.07 -0.19
N MET A 366 -12.19 11.15 0.31
CA MET A 366 -12.92 12.28 0.89
C MET A 366 -13.84 12.96 -0.13
N ASN A 367 -13.42 13.07 -1.41
CA ASN A 367 -14.28 13.56 -2.47
C ASN A 367 -15.48 12.64 -2.73
N VAL A 368 -15.31 11.31 -2.67
CA VAL A 368 -16.43 10.35 -2.75
C VAL A 368 -17.45 10.66 -1.66
N ARG A 369 -17.01 10.89 -0.43
CA ARG A 369 -17.89 11.25 0.70
C ARG A 369 -18.63 12.55 0.47
N LEU A 370 -17.97 13.58 -0.06
CA LEU A 370 -18.59 14.89 -0.36
C LEU A 370 -19.71 14.79 -1.40
N GLN A 371 -19.63 13.81 -2.32
CA GLN A 371 -20.60 13.62 -3.40
C GLN A 371 -21.74 12.64 -3.01
N THR A 372 -21.80 12.14 -1.77
CA THR A 372 -22.92 11.28 -1.34
C THR A 372 -24.25 12.04 -1.39
N PRO A 373 -25.37 11.40 -1.86
CA PRO A 373 -26.68 12.02 -1.90
C PRO A 373 -27.11 12.55 -0.54
N LYS A 374 -27.92 13.61 -0.52
CA LYS A 374 -28.66 14.00 0.68
C LYS A 374 -29.69 12.89 0.93
N LEU A 375 -29.60 12.20 2.07
CA LEU A 375 -30.68 11.39 2.60
C LEU A 375 -31.85 12.31 2.99
#